data_6b8a59411ff1fb866578f2b35b3ea129
#
_entry.id   6b8a59411ff1fb866578f2b35b3ea129
#
_cell.length_a   1.000
_cell.length_b   1.000
_cell.length_c   1.000
_cell.angle_alpha   90.00
_cell.angle_beta   90.00
_cell.angle_gamma   90.00
#
_symmetry.space_group_name_H-M   'P 1'
#
loop_
_entity.id
_entity.type
_entity.pdbx_description
1 polymer ?
#
loop_
_entity_poly.entity_id
_entity_poly.type
_entity_poly.pdbx_seq_one_letter_code
_entity_poly.pdbx_strand_id
1 'polypeptide(L)'
;MRKLFLVMIFGIISTFVYAAPFGFKMGMTIEEITEQCEEEPSFVKDDIYLVKPIKKHPLFSYYAVYVNNKTGLYQIRAISDSMTCNDYGTEIKNAFDSVKDRITKVYGKPRIINKVDPSLSDYMKQDKQWFYNLKKGAQQLSAIWGEKTELPDDLSGIALDCVADNDVFHYDDAHLVLYYHFKNASSVKDEQDEVF
;
A
#
# COMPACT_ATOMS: atom_id res chain seq x y z
N MET A 1 -21.90 16.63 -60.44
CA MET A 1 -21.83 15.47 -59.53
C MET A 1 -20.77 15.76 -58.47
N ARG A 2 -21.20 16.23 -57.27
CA ARG A 2 -20.33 16.55 -56.15
C ARG A 2 -20.17 15.28 -55.31
N LYS A 3 -18.97 14.71 -55.26
CA LYS A 3 -18.63 13.60 -54.40
C LYS A 3 -18.41 14.14 -52.97
N LEU A 4 -19.31 13.79 -52.05
CA LEU A 4 -19.20 14.06 -50.60
C LEU A 4 -18.22 13.04 -50.01
N PHE A 5 -17.04 13.50 -49.58
CA PHE A 5 -16.09 12.70 -48.81
C PHE A 5 -16.51 12.75 -47.32
N LEU A 6 -17.08 11.68 -46.83
CA LEU A 6 -17.39 11.49 -45.40
C LEU A 6 -16.09 11.07 -44.69
N VAL A 7 -15.42 12.01 -43.99
CA VAL A 7 -14.28 11.71 -43.15
C VAL A 7 -14.82 11.22 -41.81
N MET A 8 -14.74 9.91 -41.58
CA MET A 8 -15.08 9.29 -40.32
C MET A 8 -13.86 9.49 -39.37
N ILE A 9 -13.95 10.47 -38.44
CA ILE A 9 -12.99 10.67 -37.40
C ILE A 9 -13.19 9.59 -36.35
N PHE A 10 -12.36 8.55 -36.35
CA PHE A 10 -12.26 7.58 -35.26
C PHE A 10 -11.54 8.28 -34.10
N GLY A 11 -12.30 8.80 -33.15
CA GLY A 11 -11.77 9.27 -31.88
C GLY A 11 -11.17 8.09 -31.12
N ILE A 12 -9.84 8.00 -31.06
CA ILE A 12 -9.12 7.09 -30.16
C ILE A 12 -9.38 7.59 -28.74
N ILE A 13 -10.38 7.04 -28.07
CA ILE A 13 -10.54 7.21 -26.63
C ILE A 13 -9.42 6.39 -26.00
N SER A 14 -8.32 7.07 -25.63
CA SER A 14 -7.28 6.49 -24.79
C SER A 14 -7.88 6.26 -23.41
N THR A 15 -8.46 5.10 -23.18
CA THR A 15 -8.78 4.65 -21.84
C THR A 15 -7.43 4.44 -21.14
N PHE A 16 -7.08 5.33 -20.22
CA PHE A 16 -6.02 5.05 -19.26
C PHE A 16 -6.48 3.86 -18.43
N VAL A 17 -6.05 2.68 -18.81
CA VAL A 17 -6.20 1.48 -17.98
C VAL A 17 -5.18 1.63 -16.87
N TYR A 18 -5.60 2.22 -15.74
CA TYR A 18 -4.83 2.12 -14.51
C TYR A 18 -4.72 0.63 -14.17
N ALA A 19 -3.51 0.13 -14.07
CA ALA A 19 -3.29 -1.26 -13.72
C ALA A 19 -3.62 -1.43 -12.23
N ALA A 20 -4.67 -2.17 -11.93
CA ALA A 20 -5.04 -2.53 -10.56
C ALA A 20 -3.83 -2.98 -9.74
N PRO A 21 -3.73 -2.62 -8.44
CA PRO A 21 -2.57 -2.93 -7.62
C PRO A 21 -2.22 -4.42 -7.65
N PHE A 22 -1.02 -4.77 -8.13
CA PHE A 22 -0.54 -6.14 -8.28
C PHE A 22 -1.42 -7.06 -9.14
N GLY A 23 -2.37 -6.51 -9.91
CA GLY A 23 -3.35 -7.24 -10.71
C GLY A 23 -4.66 -7.57 -9.97
N PHE A 24 -4.78 -7.20 -8.71
CA PHE A 24 -5.96 -7.46 -7.89
C PHE A 24 -6.98 -6.32 -7.96
N LYS A 25 -8.27 -6.65 -7.95
CA LYS A 25 -9.38 -5.71 -8.02
C LYS A 25 -10.31 -5.88 -6.83
N MET A 26 -11.03 -4.81 -6.48
CA MET A 26 -12.07 -4.86 -5.47
C MET A 26 -13.05 -6.01 -5.73
N GLY A 27 -13.43 -6.73 -4.67
CA GLY A 27 -14.46 -7.75 -4.73
C GLY A 27 -14.04 -9.10 -5.32
N MET A 28 -12.78 -9.27 -5.74
CA MET A 28 -12.29 -10.57 -6.22
C MET A 28 -12.49 -11.65 -5.16
N THR A 29 -12.94 -12.81 -5.58
CA THR A 29 -12.98 -14.03 -4.76
C THR A 29 -11.57 -14.62 -4.64
N ILE A 30 -11.39 -15.60 -3.75
CA ILE A 30 -10.09 -16.24 -3.58
C ILE A 30 -9.68 -17.05 -4.84
N GLU A 31 -10.65 -17.60 -5.57
CA GLU A 31 -10.44 -18.30 -6.82
C GLU A 31 -9.92 -17.35 -7.92
N GLU A 32 -10.53 -16.17 -8.05
CA GLU A 32 -10.09 -15.14 -8.99
C GLU A 32 -8.72 -14.56 -8.65
N ILE A 33 -8.39 -14.46 -7.35
CA ILE A 33 -7.07 -14.06 -6.85
C ILE A 33 -6.03 -15.13 -7.22
N THR A 34 -6.37 -16.41 -7.08
CA THR A 34 -5.48 -17.53 -7.44
C THR A 34 -5.02 -17.45 -8.89
N GLU A 35 -5.88 -17.05 -9.82
CA GLU A 35 -5.52 -16.87 -11.23
C GLU A 35 -4.50 -15.74 -11.47
N GLN A 36 -4.34 -14.84 -10.51
CA GLN A 36 -3.37 -13.73 -10.57
C GLN A 36 -2.09 -14.02 -9.75
N CYS A 37 -1.94 -15.23 -9.23
CA CYS A 37 -0.81 -15.63 -8.37
C CYS A 37 0.07 -16.69 -9.04
N GLU A 38 1.34 -16.74 -8.63
CA GLU A 38 2.32 -17.76 -9.05
C GLU A 38 2.04 -19.12 -8.38
N GLU A 39 1.35 -19.12 -7.23
CA GLU A 39 1.00 -20.30 -6.45
C GLU A 39 -0.33 -20.07 -5.72
N GLU A 40 -0.93 -21.13 -5.18
CA GLU A 40 -2.18 -21.03 -4.43
C GLU A 40 -2.04 -20.14 -3.19
N PRO A 41 -3.01 -19.24 -2.91
CA PRO A 41 -3.07 -18.44 -1.68
C PRO A 41 -3.06 -19.32 -0.43
N SER A 42 -2.22 -18.95 0.54
CA SER A 42 -2.12 -19.65 1.81
C SER A 42 -2.96 -18.95 2.87
N PHE A 43 -4.01 -19.63 3.36
CA PHE A 43 -4.85 -19.12 4.44
C PHE A 43 -4.06 -18.95 5.73
N VAL A 44 -4.17 -17.80 6.39
CA VAL A 44 -3.52 -17.50 7.66
C VAL A 44 -4.53 -17.56 8.80
N LYS A 45 -5.52 -16.70 8.78
CA LYS A 45 -6.61 -16.61 9.77
C LYS A 45 -7.67 -15.61 9.28
N ASP A 46 -8.87 -15.70 9.80
CA ASP A 46 -9.97 -14.80 9.50
C ASP A 46 -10.15 -14.61 7.97
N ASP A 47 -9.99 -13.39 7.45
CA ASP A 47 -10.09 -13.04 6.03
C ASP A 47 -8.72 -12.94 5.35
N ILE A 48 -7.61 -13.37 5.99
CA ILE A 48 -6.23 -13.09 5.57
C ILE A 48 -5.63 -14.30 4.85
N TYR A 49 -5.12 -14.04 3.64
CA TYR A 49 -4.37 -14.99 2.83
C TYR A 49 -3.02 -14.39 2.42
N LEU A 50 -1.94 -15.19 2.53
CA LEU A 50 -0.66 -14.86 1.89
C LEU A 50 -0.71 -15.25 0.43
N VAL A 51 -0.16 -14.41 -0.43
CA VAL A 51 -0.19 -14.58 -1.89
C VAL A 51 1.17 -14.26 -2.50
N LYS A 52 1.43 -14.83 -3.69
CA LYS A 52 2.55 -14.45 -4.56
C LYS A 52 2.01 -13.94 -5.89
N PRO A 53 1.74 -12.64 -6.02
CA PRO A 53 1.16 -12.10 -7.24
C PRO A 53 2.13 -12.24 -8.42
N ILE A 54 1.61 -12.54 -9.62
CA ILE A 54 2.38 -12.55 -10.87
C ILE A 54 2.96 -11.15 -11.14
N LYS A 55 2.16 -10.10 -10.88
CA LYS A 55 2.57 -8.69 -11.02
C LYS A 55 3.08 -8.16 -9.68
N LYS A 56 4.34 -8.39 -9.35
CA LYS A 56 4.98 -7.93 -8.11
C LYS A 56 5.91 -6.75 -8.34
N HIS A 57 6.09 -5.94 -7.29
CA HIS A 57 7.10 -4.87 -7.28
C HIS A 57 8.39 -5.39 -6.64
N PRO A 58 9.60 -5.14 -7.22
CA PRO A 58 10.85 -5.73 -6.75
C PRO A 58 11.22 -5.45 -5.29
N LEU A 59 10.68 -4.38 -4.71
CA LEU A 59 10.97 -4.00 -3.32
C LEU A 59 10.12 -4.79 -2.30
N PHE A 60 8.99 -5.38 -2.71
CA PHE A 60 8.10 -6.09 -1.81
C PHE A 60 8.21 -7.59 -2.00
N SER A 61 8.43 -8.32 -0.91
CA SER A 61 8.64 -9.77 -0.92
C SER A 61 7.44 -10.53 -0.33
N TYR A 62 6.65 -9.87 0.52
CA TYR A 62 5.50 -10.48 1.17
C TYR A 62 4.22 -9.74 0.81
N TYR A 63 3.19 -10.51 0.43
CA TYR A 63 1.89 -9.95 0.10
C TYR A 63 0.81 -10.70 0.86
N ALA A 64 -0.11 -9.94 1.43
CA ALA A 64 -1.33 -10.47 2.03
C ALA A 64 -2.54 -9.80 1.39
N VAL A 65 -3.58 -10.57 1.16
CA VAL A 65 -4.90 -10.11 0.71
C VAL A 65 -5.91 -10.40 1.79
N TYR A 66 -6.88 -9.50 1.92
CA TYR A 66 -7.96 -9.60 2.89
C TYR A 66 -9.26 -9.78 2.10
N VAL A 67 -9.86 -10.97 2.20
CA VAL A 67 -10.99 -11.42 1.38
C VAL A 67 -12.15 -11.83 2.26
N ASN A 68 -13.20 -11.02 2.27
CA ASN A 68 -14.42 -11.34 2.99
C ASN A 68 -15.33 -12.24 2.13
N ASN A 69 -15.99 -13.23 2.73
CA ASN A 69 -16.82 -14.19 2.02
C ASN A 69 -18.03 -13.59 1.29
N LYS A 70 -18.49 -12.39 1.69
CA LYS A 70 -19.65 -11.72 1.07
C LYS A 70 -19.25 -10.65 0.07
N THR A 71 -18.20 -9.87 0.41
CA THR A 71 -17.82 -8.67 -0.35
C THR A 71 -16.55 -8.87 -1.18
N GLY A 72 -15.87 -10.02 -1.05
CA GLY A 72 -14.64 -10.34 -1.74
C GLY A 72 -13.43 -9.55 -1.21
N LEU A 73 -12.43 -9.34 -2.05
CA LEU A 73 -11.21 -8.60 -1.74
C LEU A 73 -11.51 -7.15 -1.34
N TYR A 74 -11.07 -6.76 -0.13
CA TYR A 74 -11.26 -5.41 0.39
C TYR A 74 -9.97 -4.68 0.80
N GLN A 75 -8.85 -5.41 0.95
CA GLN A 75 -7.55 -4.82 1.28
C GLN A 75 -6.40 -5.65 0.73
N ILE A 76 -5.33 -4.97 0.32
CA ILE A 76 -4.04 -5.58 -0.01
C ILE A 76 -2.98 -4.98 0.91
N ARG A 77 -2.07 -5.82 1.39
CA ARG A 77 -0.89 -5.42 2.16
C ARG A 77 0.35 -5.99 1.52
N ALA A 78 1.31 -5.13 1.18
CA ALA A 78 2.62 -5.55 0.70
C ALA A 78 3.71 -5.10 1.69
N ILE A 79 4.66 -5.99 2.00
CA ILE A 79 5.72 -5.76 2.97
C ILE A 79 7.05 -5.98 2.27
N SER A 80 7.99 -5.04 2.41
CA SER A 80 9.35 -5.18 1.88
C SER A 80 10.19 -6.15 2.70
N ASP A 81 11.31 -6.58 2.16
CA ASP A 81 12.35 -7.17 3.00
C ASP A 81 12.83 -6.16 4.03
N SER A 82 13.33 -6.68 5.16
CA SER A 82 13.96 -5.86 6.18
C SER A 82 15.25 -5.24 5.66
N MET A 83 15.51 -4.01 6.06
CA MET A 83 16.68 -3.21 5.71
C MET A 83 17.39 -2.80 6.98
N THR A 84 18.67 -3.12 7.12
CA THR A 84 19.49 -2.63 8.22
C THR A 84 19.70 -1.13 8.07
N CYS A 85 19.35 -0.37 9.09
CA CYS A 85 19.32 1.08 9.10
C CYS A 85 20.38 1.67 10.02
N ASN A 86 20.96 2.81 9.60
CA ASN A 86 21.76 3.63 10.48
C ASN A 86 20.88 4.47 11.45
N ASP A 87 21.50 5.16 12.41
CA ASP A 87 20.83 5.98 13.43
C ASP A 87 19.90 7.05 12.82
N TYR A 88 20.20 7.51 11.62
CA TYR A 88 19.41 8.50 10.89
C TYR A 88 18.24 7.88 10.12
N GLY A 89 18.20 6.55 9.99
CA GLY A 89 17.21 5.82 9.19
C GLY A 89 17.32 6.11 7.69
N THR A 90 18.53 6.36 7.19
CA THR A 90 18.77 6.79 5.80
C THR A 90 18.24 5.76 4.80
N GLU A 91 18.46 4.47 5.05
CA GLU A 91 18.15 3.36 4.17
C GLU A 91 16.63 3.26 3.97
N ILE A 92 15.87 3.23 5.08
CA ILE A 92 14.41 3.13 5.02
C ILE A 92 13.76 4.41 4.46
N LYS A 93 14.31 5.60 4.75
CA LYS A 93 13.83 6.87 4.19
C LYS A 93 14.02 6.92 2.67
N ASN A 94 15.16 6.48 2.16
CA ASN A 94 15.42 6.41 0.72
C ASN A 94 14.48 5.43 0.02
N ALA A 95 14.24 4.27 0.61
CA ALA A 95 13.29 3.29 0.10
C ALA A 95 11.86 3.86 0.12
N PHE A 96 11.46 4.51 1.21
CA PHE A 96 10.18 5.19 1.34
C PHE A 96 9.98 6.24 0.23
N ASP A 97 10.94 7.13 0.03
CA ASP A 97 10.87 8.17 -1.00
C ASP A 97 10.76 7.58 -2.40
N SER A 98 11.53 6.53 -2.69
CA SER A 98 11.48 5.83 -3.98
C SER A 98 10.09 5.25 -4.28
N VAL A 99 9.46 4.58 -3.31
CA VAL A 99 8.11 4.00 -3.46
C VAL A 99 7.06 5.11 -3.53
N LYS A 100 7.11 6.07 -2.60
CA LYS A 100 6.21 7.23 -2.56
C LYS A 100 6.17 7.97 -3.89
N ASP A 101 7.33 8.22 -4.51
CA ASP A 101 7.41 8.95 -5.77
C ASP A 101 6.78 8.17 -6.94
N ARG A 102 6.88 6.83 -6.94
CA ARG A 102 6.20 5.96 -7.92
C ARG A 102 4.69 5.98 -7.75
N ILE A 103 4.20 5.85 -6.52
CA ILE A 103 2.77 5.91 -6.21
C ILE A 103 2.21 7.30 -6.56
N THR A 104 2.98 8.37 -6.26
CA THR A 104 2.59 9.75 -6.58
C THR A 104 2.38 9.99 -8.08
N LYS A 105 3.17 9.34 -8.95
CA LYS A 105 2.99 9.44 -10.41
C LYS A 105 1.66 8.87 -10.90
N VAL A 106 1.12 7.89 -10.19
CA VAL A 106 -0.13 7.21 -10.57
C VAL A 106 -1.34 7.83 -9.86
N TYR A 107 -1.22 8.07 -8.55
CA TYR A 107 -2.35 8.41 -7.67
C TYR A 107 -2.33 9.86 -7.18
N GLY A 108 -1.39 10.68 -7.64
CA GLY A 108 -1.27 12.08 -7.23
C GLY A 108 -0.52 12.26 -5.90
N LYS A 109 -0.54 13.48 -5.36
CA LYS A 109 0.26 13.84 -4.18
C LYS A 109 -0.34 13.30 -2.89
N PRO A 110 0.46 12.64 -2.02
CA PRO A 110 0.02 12.18 -0.71
C PRO A 110 0.05 13.31 0.33
N ARG A 111 -0.63 13.08 1.44
CA ARG A 111 -0.32 13.73 2.71
C ARG A 111 0.83 12.98 3.38
N ILE A 112 1.88 13.72 3.74
CA ILE A 112 3.03 13.15 4.47
C ILE A 112 2.84 13.39 5.96
N ILE A 113 3.05 12.34 6.73
CA ILE A 113 3.17 12.38 8.19
C ILE A 113 4.62 12.09 8.51
N ASN A 114 5.33 13.08 9.01
CA ASN A 114 6.68 12.93 9.57
C ASN A 114 6.65 13.60 10.95
N LYS A 115 6.42 12.82 11.98
CA LYS A 115 6.17 13.32 13.33
C LYS A 115 7.07 12.62 14.33
N VAL A 116 7.66 13.40 15.22
CA VAL A 116 8.32 12.93 16.44
C VAL A 116 7.42 13.28 17.62
N ASP A 117 7.40 12.43 18.64
CA ASP A 117 6.65 12.69 19.87
C ASP A 117 7.10 14.03 20.49
N PRO A 118 6.20 15.02 20.64
CA PRO A 118 6.55 16.34 21.16
C PRO A 118 7.01 16.32 22.63
N SER A 119 6.69 15.27 23.39
CA SER A 119 7.08 15.15 24.79
C SER A 119 8.55 14.76 25.01
N LEU A 120 9.23 14.30 23.95
CA LEU A 120 10.65 13.92 24.02
C LEU A 120 11.55 15.14 24.30
N SER A 121 12.69 14.90 24.96
CA SER A 121 13.74 15.92 25.15
C SER A 121 14.35 16.37 23.82
N ASP A 122 14.94 17.56 23.79
CA ASP A 122 15.59 18.10 22.58
C ASP A 122 16.73 17.19 22.08
N TYR A 123 17.41 16.49 22.97
CA TYR A 123 18.41 15.48 22.60
C TYR A 123 17.78 14.35 21.80
N MET A 124 16.63 13.81 22.25
CA MET A 124 15.92 12.73 21.59
C MET A 124 15.28 13.15 20.27
N LYS A 125 15.02 14.44 20.06
CA LYS A 125 14.49 14.98 18.79
C LYS A 125 15.55 15.22 17.71
N GLN A 126 16.84 15.01 18.02
CA GLN A 126 17.90 15.15 17.03
C GLN A 126 17.83 14.08 15.94
N ASP A 127 18.25 14.41 14.73
CA ASP A 127 18.19 13.52 13.57
C ASP A 127 18.87 12.16 13.79
N LYS A 128 19.98 12.14 14.54
CA LYS A 128 20.70 10.91 14.92
C LYS A 128 19.92 9.99 15.85
N GLN A 129 18.79 10.42 16.38
CA GLN A 129 17.89 9.59 17.20
C GLN A 129 16.67 9.12 16.40
N TRP A 130 16.61 9.45 15.12
CA TRP A 130 15.43 9.21 14.29
C TRP A 130 15.04 7.73 14.27
N PHE A 131 16.01 6.86 13.99
CA PHE A 131 15.74 5.42 13.90
C PHE A 131 15.41 4.82 15.27
N TYR A 132 16.11 5.23 16.33
CA TYR A 132 15.78 4.82 17.69
C TYR A 132 14.33 5.21 18.05
N ASN A 133 13.90 6.43 17.71
CA ASN A 133 12.54 6.89 17.97
C ASN A 133 11.51 6.12 17.14
N LEU A 134 11.82 5.75 15.89
CA LEU A 134 10.95 4.89 15.08
C LEU A 134 10.71 3.54 15.78
N LYS A 135 11.76 2.92 16.29
CA LYS A 135 11.69 1.65 17.04
C LYS A 135 10.88 1.77 18.34
N LYS A 136 10.92 2.93 18.98
CA LYS A 136 10.14 3.19 20.20
C LYS A 136 8.71 3.65 19.93
N GLY A 137 8.30 3.74 18.66
CA GLY A 137 6.99 4.28 18.29
C GLY A 137 6.85 5.79 18.54
N ALA A 138 7.96 6.47 18.84
CA ALA A 138 8.01 7.91 19.09
C ALA A 138 8.30 8.73 17.81
N GLN A 139 8.61 8.09 16.71
CA GLN A 139 8.76 8.68 15.38
C GLN A 139 7.80 7.97 14.43
N GLN A 140 7.15 8.73 13.56
CA GLN A 140 6.32 8.22 12.47
C GLN A 140 6.79 8.81 11.14
N LEU A 141 6.87 7.97 10.10
CA LEU A 141 7.01 8.41 8.70
C LEU A 141 6.03 7.62 7.85
N SER A 142 5.03 8.32 7.30
CA SER A 142 3.95 7.74 6.51
C SER A 142 3.57 8.65 5.35
N ALA A 143 3.04 8.07 4.28
CA ALA A 143 2.40 8.78 3.18
C ALA A 143 1.00 8.22 2.94
N ILE A 144 -0.02 9.09 2.82
CA ILE A 144 -1.42 8.71 2.69
C ILE A 144 -2.02 9.39 1.46
N TRP A 145 -2.66 8.59 0.58
CA TRP A 145 -3.42 9.04 -0.58
C TRP A 145 -4.91 8.73 -0.40
N GLY A 146 -5.77 9.50 -1.03
CA GLY A 146 -7.22 9.30 -1.04
C GLY A 146 -8.00 10.20 -0.08
N GLU A 147 -7.36 10.94 0.82
CA GLU A 147 -8.09 11.80 1.79
C GLU A 147 -8.80 13.01 1.16
N LYS A 148 -8.26 13.54 0.06
CA LYS A 148 -8.77 14.78 -0.58
C LYS A 148 -9.17 14.60 -2.03
N THR A 149 -8.80 13.47 -2.63
CA THR A 149 -9.04 13.16 -4.04
C THR A 149 -9.55 11.74 -4.17
N GLU A 150 -10.56 11.54 -5.00
CA GLU A 150 -11.01 10.20 -5.32
C GLU A 150 -9.91 9.44 -6.05
N LEU A 151 -9.65 8.21 -5.61
CA LEU A 151 -8.67 7.33 -6.21
C LEU A 151 -9.32 6.46 -7.29
N PRO A 152 -8.58 6.12 -8.38
CA PRO A 152 -9.04 5.14 -9.35
C PRO A 152 -9.08 3.72 -8.75
N ASP A 153 -9.51 2.73 -9.57
CA ASP A 153 -9.49 1.29 -9.26
C ASP A 153 -10.30 0.91 -8.00
N ASP A 154 -11.38 1.67 -7.72
CA ASP A 154 -12.24 1.48 -6.53
C ASP A 154 -11.50 1.54 -5.19
N LEU A 155 -10.36 2.23 -5.16
CA LEU A 155 -9.62 2.47 -3.94
C LEU A 155 -10.27 3.56 -3.11
N SER A 156 -10.36 3.33 -1.79
CA SER A 156 -10.73 4.32 -0.78
C SER A 156 -9.51 5.00 -0.17
N GLY A 157 -8.35 4.34 -0.17
CA GLY A 157 -7.11 4.88 0.38
C GLY A 157 -5.89 4.03 0.06
N ILE A 158 -4.73 4.68 0.08
CA ILE A 158 -3.41 4.04 0.02
C ILE A 158 -2.60 4.59 1.18
N ALA A 159 -1.86 3.73 1.88
CA ALA A 159 -0.92 4.14 2.91
C ALA A 159 0.44 3.45 2.71
N LEU A 160 1.52 4.19 2.89
CA LEU A 160 2.89 3.69 2.91
C LEU A 160 3.52 4.08 4.24
N ASP A 161 3.97 3.10 5.00
CA ASP A 161 4.52 3.29 6.34
C ASP A 161 5.95 2.75 6.44
N CYS A 162 6.80 3.44 7.21
CA CYS A 162 8.06 2.92 7.71
C CYS A 162 7.81 2.24 9.06
N VAL A 163 8.19 0.97 9.19
CA VAL A 163 8.02 0.16 10.39
C VAL A 163 9.36 -0.40 10.81
N ALA A 164 9.78 -0.17 12.05
CA ALA A 164 10.99 -0.79 12.60
C ALA A 164 10.67 -2.19 13.14
N ASP A 165 11.59 -3.13 12.94
CA ASP A 165 11.48 -4.46 13.49
C ASP A 165 11.75 -4.42 15.00
N ASN A 166 10.91 -5.11 15.77
CA ASN A 166 11.03 -5.18 17.23
C ASN A 166 11.68 -6.49 17.70
N ASP A 167 12.32 -7.22 16.79
CA ASP A 167 13.02 -8.46 17.11
C ASP A 167 14.39 -8.16 17.71
N VAL A 168 14.79 -8.96 18.70
CA VAL A 168 16.10 -8.86 19.36
C VAL A 168 17.24 -9.18 18.40
N PHE A 169 17.00 -10.02 17.40
CA PHE A 169 17.99 -10.44 16.40
C PHE A 169 18.09 -9.47 15.20
N HIS A 170 17.09 -8.60 14.99
CA HIS A 170 17.00 -7.62 13.92
C HIS A 170 16.91 -6.21 14.47
N TYR A 171 17.76 -5.92 15.46
CA TYR A 171 17.65 -4.71 16.28
C TYR A 171 17.73 -3.42 15.46
N ASP A 172 18.47 -3.39 14.36
CA ASP A 172 18.67 -2.20 13.52
C ASP A 172 17.91 -2.30 12.17
N ASP A 173 16.94 -3.22 12.06
CA ASP A 173 16.21 -3.44 10.84
C ASP A 173 14.85 -2.73 10.84
N ALA A 174 14.43 -2.35 9.63
CA ALA A 174 13.12 -1.78 9.35
C ALA A 174 12.62 -2.23 7.97
N HIS A 175 11.32 -2.14 7.76
CA HIS A 175 10.68 -2.47 6.49
C HIS A 175 9.59 -1.47 6.12
N LEU A 176 9.22 -1.44 4.85
CA LEU A 176 8.07 -0.68 4.36
C LEU A 176 6.82 -1.55 4.37
N VAL A 177 5.72 -0.97 4.75
CA VAL A 177 4.40 -1.57 4.62
C VAL A 177 3.53 -0.69 3.73
N LEU A 178 3.02 -1.26 2.64
CA LEU A 178 2.15 -0.59 1.69
C LEU A 178 0.76 -1.22 1.76
N TYR A 179 -0.24 -0.38 1.98
CA TYR A 179 -1.65 -0.77 2.06
C TYR A 179 -2.43 -0.19 0.89
N TYR A 180 -3.30 -1.00 0.30
CA TYR A 180 -4.38 -0.55 -0.59
C TYR A 180 -5.70 -0.96 0.05
N HIS A 181 -6.55 0.03 0.33
CA HIS A 181 -7.89 -0.17 0.85
C HIS A 181 -8.90 0.07 -0.27
N PHE A 182 -9.81 -0.85 -0.48
CA PHE A 182 -10.89 -0.70 -1.44
C PHE A 182 -12.15 -0.10 -0.79
N LYS A 183 -13.06 0.44 -1.61
CA LYS A 183 -14.28 1.10 -1.14
C LYS A 183 -15.20 0.17 -0.34
N ASN A 184 -15.20 -1.14 -0.64
CA ASN A 184 -15.98 -2.15 0.08
C ASN A 184 -15.42 -2.49 1.49
N ALA A 185 -14.26 -1.98 1.87
CA ALA A 185 -13.70 -2.19 3.22
C ALA A 185 -14.59 -1.61 4.34
N SER A 186 -15.34 -0.53 4.07
CA SER A 186 -16.29 0.05 5.04
C SER A 186 -17.43 -0.93 5.38
N SER A 187 -17.97 -1.62 4.38
CA SER A 187 -19.06 -2.60 4.59
C SER A 187 -18.61 -3.79 5.46
N VAL A 188 -17.34 -4.20 5.34
CA VAL A 188 -16.78 -5.28 6.19
C VAL A 188 -16.67 -4.82 7.64
N LYS A 189 -16.27 -3.56 7.86
CA LYS A 189 -16.19 -2.99 9.21
C LYS A 189 -17.57 -2.86 9.85
N ASP A 190 -18.55 -2.37 9.12
CA ASP A 190 -19.93 -2.25 9.60
C ASP A 190 -20.49 -3.61 10.03
N GLU A 191 -20.25 -4.69 9.26
CA GLU A 191 -20.66 -6.06 9.65
C GLU A 191 -19.96 -6.56 10.93
N GLN A 192 -18.72 -6.19 11.16
CA GLN A 192 -18.00 -6.54 12.40
C GLN A 192 -18.53 -5.77 13.61
N ASP A 193 -18.92 -4.51 13.41
CA ASP A 193 -19.48 -3.65 14.47
C ASP A 193 -20.93 -4.02 14.82
N GLU A 194 -21.71 -4.64 13.90
CA GLU A 194 -23.09 -5.13 14.16
C GLU A 194 -23.15 -6.33 15.14
N VAL A 195 -22.02 -6.96 15.42
CA VAL A 195 -21.94 -8.15 16.31
C VAL A 195 -21.71 -7.76 17.78
N PHE A 196 -21.46 -6.48 18.07
CA PHE A 196 -21.25 -5.91 19.41
C PHE A 196 -22.36 -4.97 19.81
#